data_68fbbd8ac96169a0b8f1c4421a0b1c01
#
_entry.id   68fbbd8ac96169a0b8f1c4421a0b1c01
#
_cell.length_a   1.000
_cell.length_b   1.000
_cell.length_c   1.000
_cell.angle_alpha   90.00
_cell.angle_beta   90.00
_cell.angle_gamma   90.00
#
_symmetry.space_group_name_H-M   'P 1'
#
loop_
_entity.id
_entity.type
_entity.pdbx_description
1 polymer ?
#
loop_
_entity_poly.entity_id
_entity_poly.type
_entity_poly.pdbx_seq_one_letter_code
_entity_poly.pdbx_strand_id
1 'polypeptide(L)'
;MSADLPEFKVLATDMGFPEGPLALPDGSVLVTEIRNQRIQRIYPDGRVDMIACPGGPNGLARGPDGAIYICNNGGNSYPPNHFASSGPSADYQGGSIDRLDLATGVVTKLYTHCGEHKLSAPNDLVFDTLGGMYFTDFGKKYDRTRAHGGIYYASIDGKSITEVVYPISAPNGIGMSPDGKVIYIAETETARIWAFDIVAPGKVAKQPTPSPHGGRLVYEFTHYDRLDSMGIDGEGNICVGTLVTGTITVVTPAGKFVRAVPIPDGYVTNICFGGADLMTAYITVSSTGKLVSMKWDRPGLKLNFSA
;
A
#
# COMPACT_ATOMS: atom_id res chain seq x y z
N MET A 1 -5.92 18.47 -27.50
CA MET A 1 -6.57 19.18 -26.39
C MET A 1 -5.71 18.85 -25.18
N SER A 2 -5.00 19.83 -24.60
CA SER A 2 -4.34 19.63 -23.30
C SER A 2 -5.46 19.46 -22.28
N ALA A 3 -5.63 18.26 -21.75
CA ALA A 3 -6.47 18.10 -20.59
C ALA A 3 -5.85 18.97 -19.49
N ASP A 4 -6.60 19.90 -18.93
CA ASP A 4 -6.16 20.68 -17.79
C ASP A 4 -5.79 19.68 -16.69
N LEU A 5 -4.56 19.83 -16.16
CA LEU A 5 -4.12 19.03 -15.03
C LEU A 5 -5.07 19.31 -13.86
N PRO A 6 -5.47 18.27 -13.09
CA PRO A 6 -6.26 18.49 -11.89
C PRO A 6 -5.54 19.44 -10.93
N GLU A 7 -6.31 20.24 -10.19
CA GLU A 7 -5.76 21.11 -9.16
C GLU A 7 -5.28 20.28 -7.97
N PHE A 8 -3.98 20.40 -7.64
CA PHE A 8 -3.35 19.71 -6.51
C PHE A 8 -2.96 20.71 -5.41
N LYS A 9 -3.21 20.31 -4.17
CA LYS A 9 -2.66 20.99 -3.00
C LYS A 9 -1.49 20.16 -2.47
N VAL A 10 -0.30 20.78 -2.35
CA VAL A 10 0.85 20.17 -1.66
C VAL A 10 0.65 20.32 -0.16
N LEU A 11 0.68 19.21 0.57
CA LEU A 11 0.49 19.14 2.01
C LEU A 11 1.81 19.00 2.78
N ALA A 12 2.79 18.30 2.19
CA ALA A 12 4.13 18.15 2.75
C ALA A 12 5.16 17.99 1.62
N THR A 13 6.40 18.39 1.89
CA THR A 13 7.57 18.30 0.98
C THR A 13 8.76 17.70 1.71
N ASP A 14 9.84 17.46 0.98
CA ASP A 14 11.14 16.99 1.49
C ASP A 14 11.05 15.64 2.24
N MET A 15 10.10 14.81 1.83
CA MET A 15 9.89 13.47 2.39
C MET A 15 10.84 12.46 1.74
N GLY A 16 11.34 11.54 2.55
CA GLY A 16 12.24 10.47 2.10
C GLY A 16 11.51 9.25 1.60
N PHE A 17 11.10 9.22 0.33
CA PHE A 17 10.29 8.17 -0.28
C PHE A 17 8.97 7.96 0.46
N PRO A 18 8.02 8.91 0.35
CA PRO A 18 6.73 8.84 1.03
C PRO A 18 5.87 7.70 0.48
N GLU A 19 5.20 7.00 1.41
CA GLU A 19 4.32 5.88 1.16
C GLU A 19 3.18 5.83 2.19
N GLY A 20 2.29 4.84 2.07
CA GLY A 20 1.27 4.48 3.04
C GLY A 20 0.45 5.64 3.59
N PRO A 21 -0.14 6.52 2.77
CA PRO A 21 -0.98 7.59 3.28
C PRO A 21 -2.22 6.99 3.95
N LEU A 22 -2.54 7.47 5.15
CA LEU A 22 -3.72 7.04 5.89
C LEU A 22 -4.43 8.26 6.50
N ALA A 23 -5.61 8.58 5.99
CA ALA A 23 -6.45 9.64 6.54
C ALA A 23 -7.08 9.20 7.87
N LEU A 24 -7.03 10.06 8.87
CA LEU A 24 -7.60 9.81 10.20
C LEU A 24 -8.89 10.62 10.42
N PRO A 25 -9.77 10.18 11.36
CA PRO A 25 -11.05 10.84 11.62
C PRO A 25 -10.93 12.30 12.09
N ASP A 26 -9.81 12.69 12.68
CA ASP A 26 -9.55 14.07 13.11
C ASP A 26 -9.07 14.98 11.98
N GLY A 27 -9.05 14.47 10.74
CA GLY A 27 -8.60 15.18 9.56
C GLY A 27 -7.09 15.19 9.35
N SER A 28 -6.30 14.62 10.27
CA SER A 28 -4.86 14.43 10.05
C SER A 28 -4.59 13.27 9.08
N VAL A 29 -3.42 13.28 8.46
CA VAL A 29 -2.97 12.23 7.56
C VAL A 29 -1.64 11.68 8.06
N LEU A 30 -1.56 10.36 8.24
CA LEU A 30 -0.29 9.67 8.46
C LEU A 30 0.34 9.36 7.10
N VAL A 31 1.67 9.49 7.01
CA VAL A 31 2.45 9.12 5.82
C VAL A 31 3.75 8.49 6.29
N THR A 32 4.10 7.35 5.74
CA THR A 32 5.40 6.72 5.99
C THR A 32 6.48 7.36 5.13
N GLU A 33 7.69 7.41 5.65
CA GLU A 33 8.90 7.74 4.92
C GLU A 33 9.86 6.58 4.99
N ILE A 34 9.89 5.75 3.94
CA ILE A 34 10.68 4.52 3.92
C ILE A 34 12.18 4.83 4.12
N ARG A 35 12.69 5.84 3.40
CA ARG A 35 14.11 6.22 3.46
C ARG A 35 14.51 6.82 4.80
N ASN A 36 13.60 7.59 5.42
CA ASN A 36 13.86 8.30 6.66
C ASN A 36 13.47 7.48 7.90
N GLN A 37 12.94 6.26 7.72
CA GLN A 37 12.57 5.33 8.80
C GLN A 37 11.66 5.97 9.86
N ARG A 38 10.60 6.65 9.38
CA ARG A 38 9.67 7.37 10.24
C ARG A 38 8.27 7.48 9.62
N ILE A 39 7.33 7.90 10.43
CA ILE A 39 5.97 8.24 10.02
C ILE A 39 5.76 9.72 10.35
N GLN A 40 5.24 10.49 9.40
CA GLN A 40 4.75 11.84 9.65
C GLN A 40 3.24 11.80 9.92
N ARG A 41 2.79 12.55 10.91
CA ARG A 41 1.37 12.89 11.07
C ARG A 41 1.19 14.36 10.75
N ILE A 42 0.48 14.62 9.66
CA ILE A 42 0.26 15.97 9.12
C ILE A 42 -1.16 16.38 9.47
N TYR A 43 -1.29 17.48 10.22
CA TYR A 43 -2.57 18.00 10.68
C TYR A 43 -3.15 19.06 9.73
N PRO A 44 -4.48 19.29 9.75
CA PRO A 44 -5.11 20.32 8.92
C PRO A 44 -4.60 21.74 9.13
N ASP A 45 -4.09 22.04 10.33
CA ASP A 45 -3.51 23.34 10.70
C ASP A 45 -2.04 23.51 10.25
N GLY A 46 -1.47 22.48 9.61
CA GLY A 46 -0.09 22.46 9.13
C GLY A 46 0.94 21.97 10.16
N ARG A 47 0.54 21.64 11.38
CA ARG A 47 1.41 20.99 12.36
C ARG A 47 1.79 19.62 11.88
N VAL A 48 3.03 19.18 12.17
CA VAL A 48 3.56 17.87 11.82
C VAL A 48 4.20 17.24 13.04
N ASP A 49 3.76 16.04 13.38
CA ASP A 49 4.42 15.19 14.37
C ASP A 49 5.25 14.11 13.66
N MET A 50 6.42 13.77 14.22
CA MET A 50 7.32 12.76 13.71
C MET A 50 7.36 11.56 14.65
N ILE A 51 7.14 10.37 14.12
CA ILE A 51 7.18 9.10 14.86
C ILE A 51 8.28 8.24 14.28
N ALA A 52 9.27 7.87 15.09
CA ALA A 52 10.34 6.99 14.65
C ALA A 52 9.79 5.58 14.38
N CYS A 53 10.13 5.01 13.22
CA CYS A 53 9.76 3.66 12.82
C CYS A 53 10.94 3.00 12.09
N PRO A 54 11.92 2.45 12.81
CA PRO A 54 13.13 1.87 12.24
C PRO A 54 12.85 0.75 11.24
N GLY A 55 13.68 0.64 10.22
CA GLY A 55 13.54 -0.30 9.10
C GLY A 55 13.03 0.42 7.85
N GLY A 56 11.87 0.04 7.35
CA GLY A 56 11.29 0.65 6.15
C GLY A 56 9.76 0.63 6.24
N PRO A 57 9.15 1.54 7.03
CA PRO A 57 7.70 1.62 7.12
C PRO A 57 7.11 1.93 5.74
N ASN A 58 6.07 1.18 5.37
CA ASN A 58 5.43 1.26 4.07
C ASN A 58 3.91 1.44 4.24
N GLY A 59 3.06 0.49 3.85
CA GLY A 59 1.62 0.59 3.98
C GLY A 59 1.15 0.72 5.43
N LEU A 60 0.08 1.49 5.64
CA LEU A 60 -0.56 1.72 6.93
C LEU A 60 -2.04 1.37 6.89
N ALA A 61 -2.56 0.77 7.95
CA ALA A 61 -4.00 0.65 8.16
C ALA A 61 -4.36 0.79 9.65
N ARG A 62 -5.54 1.34 9.94
CA ARG A 62 -6.07 1.40 11.30
C ARG A 62 -6.80 0.10 11.62
N GLY A 63 -6.45 -0.51 12.73
CA GLY A 63 -7.06 -1.76 13.19
C GLY A 63 -8.28 -1.56 14.08
N PRO A 64 -8.98 -2.67 14.44
CA PRO A 64 -10.18 -2.65 15.26
C PRO A 64 -9.95 -2.15 16.69
N ASP A 65 -8.73 -2.22 17.19
CA ASP A 65 -8.30 -1.69 18.50
C ASP A 65 -7.89 -0.20 18.45
N GLY A 66 -8.04 0.44 17.29
CA GLY A 66 -7.68 1.84 17.05
C GLY A 66 -6.19 2.10 16.85
N ALA A 67 -5.33 1.09 16.99
CA ALA A 67 -3.90 1.19 16.68
C ALA A 67 -3.66 1.22 15.16
N ILE A 68 -2.47 1.66 14.77
CA ILE A 68 -2.04 1.66 13.38
C ILE A 68 -1.12 0.46 13.14
N TYR A 69 -1.43 -0.32 12.12
CA TYR A 69 -0.64 -1.45 11.69
C TYR A 69 0.19 -1.05 10.49
N ILE A 70 1.44 -1.49 10.47
CA ILE A 70 2.48 -1.01 9.56
C ILE A 70 3.10 -2.22 8.88
N CYS A 71 3.08 -2.23 7.56
CA CYS A 71 3.98 -3.08 6.79
C CYS A 71 5.38 -2.47 6.83
N ASN A 72 6.35 -3.19 7.39
CA ASN A 72 7.73 -2.74 7.47
C ASN A 72 8.62 -3.63 6.60
N ASN A 73 9.21 -3.08 5.55
CA ASN A 73 10.01 -3.82 4.58
C ASN A 73 11.44 -4.14 5.05
N GLY A 74 11.78 -3.81 6.30
CA GLY A 74 13.08 -4.08 6.92
C GLY A 74 14.19 -3.14 6.52
N GLY A 75 13.94 -2.16 5.67
CA GLY A 75 14.92 -1.16 5.25
C GLY A 75 15.51 -1.38 3.86
N ASN A 76 15.80 -0.27 3.20
CA ASN A 76 16.39 -0.22 1.88
C ASN A 76 17.62 0.70 1.86
N SER A 77 18.57 0.40 0.98
CA SER A 77 19.66 1.30 0.61
C SER A 77 19.23 2.25 -0.50
N TYR A 78 19.66 3.49 -0.42
CA TYR A 78 19.40 4.51 -1.41
C TYR A 78 20.70 5.12 -1.89
N PRO A 79 21.02 5.10 -3.18
CA PRO A 79 22.21 5.76 -3.72
C PRO A 79 22.16 7.27 -3.45
N PRO A 80 23.32 7.95 -3.31
CA PRO A 80 23.36 9.39 -3.22
C PRO A 80 22.62 10.05 -4.39
N ASN A 81 21.82 11.07 -4.12
CA ASN A 81 21.08 11.84 -5.13
C ASN A 81 20.11 11.03 -6.01
N HIS A 82 19.70 9.84 -5.53
CA HIS A 82 18.68 9.03 -6.20
C HIS A 82 17.51 8.74 -5.24
N PHE A 83 16.29 8.92 -5.73
CA PHE A 83 15.10 8.69 -4.89
C PHE A 83 14.77 7.21 -4.74
N ALA A 84 14.99 6.37 -5.76
CA ALA A 84 14.67 4.95 -5.72
C ALA A 84 15.74 4.12 -5.02
N SER A 85 15.31 3.05 -4.35
CA SER A 85 16.19 2.14 -3.64
C SER A 85 17.01 1.27 -4.58
N SER A 86 18.20 0.87 -4.12
CA SER A 86 19.12 -0.04 -4.82
C SER A 86 19.16 -1.46 -4.29
N GLY A 87 18.39 -1.76 -3.23
CA GLY A 87 18.38 -3.06 -2.58
C GLY A 87 18.17 -2.95 -1.08
N PRO A 88 18.40 -4.02 -0.32
CA PRO A 88 18.28 -3.99 1.14
C PRO A 88 19.30 -3.06 1.77
N SER A 89 18.96 -2.50 2.94
CA SER A 89 19.93 -1.80 3.78
C SER A 89 20.99 -2.76 4.32
N ALA A 90 22.15 -2.23 4.72
CA ALA A 90 23.26 -3.05 5.22
C ALA A 90 22.92 -3.81 6.52
N ASP A 91 21.96 -3.29 7.30
CA ASP A 91 21.46 -3.85 8.56
C ASP A 91 20.15 -4.64 8.38
N TYR A 92 19.73 -4.92 7.16
CA TYR A 92 18.51 -5.66 6.88
C TYR A 92 18.50 -7.06 7.48
N GLN A 93 17.50 -7.37 8.31
CA GLN A 93 17.31 -8.66 8.98
C GLN A 93 16.03 -9.40 8.58
N GLY A 94 15.24 -8.85 7.69
CA GLY A 94 13.90 -9.27 7.30
C GLY A 94 12.89 -8.15 7.51
N GLY A 95 11.69 -8.34 6.98
CA GLY A 95 10.58 -7.42 7.20
C GLY A 95 9.74 -7.80 8.42
N SER A 96 8.77 -6.95 8.75
CA SER A 96 7.83 -7.20 9.85
C SER A 96 6.47 -6.57 9.59
N ILE A 97 5.47 -7.03 10.32
CA ILE A 97 4.26 -6.27 10.62
C ILE A 97 4.45 -5.66 11.99
N ASP A 98 4.35 -4.33 12.04
CA ASP A 98 4.52 -3.58 13.28
C ASP A 98 3.17 -2.96 13.72
N ARG A 99 3.03 -2.65 15.01
CA ARG A 99 1.87 -2.00 15.61
C ARG A 99 2.30 -0.71 16.29
N LEU A 100 1.70 0.40 15.89
CA LEU A 100 1.90 1.72 16.48
C LEU A 100 0.71 2.05 17.38
N ASP A 101 1.00 2.32 18.64
CA ASP A 101 0.08 3.02 19.53
C ASP A 101 0.19 4.53 19.25
N LEU A 102 -0.86 5.09 18.65
CA LEU A 102 -0.82 6.48 18.19
C LEU A 102 -0.81 7.50 19.34
N ALA A 103 -1.29 7.11 20.52
CA ALA A 103 -1.33 8.00 21.69
C ALA A 103 0.05 8.14 22.35
N THR A 104 0.84 7.07 22.33
CA THR A 104 2.19 7.05 22.95
C THR A 104 3.32 7.20 21.94
N GLY A 105 3.05 6.99 20.64
CA GLY A 105 4.07 6.93 19.59
C GLY A 105 4.93 5.66 19.62
N VAL A 106 4.58 4.67 20.44
CA VAL A 106 5.36 3.44 20.59
C VAL A 106 5.05 2.48 19.44
N VAL A 107 6.10 2.05 18.72
CA VAL A 107 6.05 1.04 17.67
C VAL A 107 6.59 -0.28 18.22
N THR A 108 5.81 -1.36 18.06
CA THR A 108 6.20 -2.72 18.47
C THR A 108 6.09 -3.69 17.31
N LYS A 109 7.05 -4.60 17.16
CA LYS A 109 6.98 -5.67 16.16
C LYS A 109 5.96 -6.72 16.58
N LEU A 110 5.05 -7.06 15.65
CA LEU A 110 4.00 -8.04 15.88
C LEU A 110 4.33 -9.39 15.21
N TYR A 111 4.76 -9.35 13.93
CA TYR A 111 5.16 -10.53 13.18
C TYR A 111 6.46 -10.28 12.42
N THR A 112 7.35 -11.27 12.42
CA THR A 112 8.58 -11.28 11.63
C THR A 112 8.70 -12.55 10.77
N HIS A 113 7.86 -13.55 11.03
CA HIS A 113 7.86 -14.85 10.36
C HIS A 113 6.43 -15.35 10.13
N CYS A 114 6.29 -16.19 9.11
CA CYS A 114 5.15 -17.09 8.93
C CYS A 114 5.68 -18.54 8.96
N GLY A 115 5.42 -19.27 10.05
CA GLY A 115 6.07 -20.54 10.30
C GLY A 115 7.60 -20.37 10.39
N GLU A 116 8.34 -21.14 9.60
CA GLU A 116 9.81 -21.08 9.54
C GLU A 116 10.32 -19.97 8.58
N HIS A 117 9.45 -19.36 7.79
CA HIS A 117 9.83 -18.39 6.77
C HIS A 117 9.79 -16.96 7.31
N LYS A 118 10.90 -16.24 7.17
CA LYS A 118 10.96 -14.81 7.49
C LYS A 118 10.07 -14.02 6.50
N LEU A 119 9.37 -13.03 7.03
CA LEU A 119 8.80 -11.98 6.18
C LEU A 119 9.94 -11.22 5.50
N SER A 120 9.80 -11.00 4.21
CA SER A 120 10.88 -10.43 3.39
C SER A 120 10.75 -8.91 3.28
N ALA A 121 9.66 -8.43 2.72
CA ALA A 121 9.40 -7.01 2.55
C ALA A 121 7.89 -6.72 2.57
N PRO A 122 7.19 -6.86 3.73
CA PRO A 122 5.81 -6.45 3.83
C PRO A 122 5.60 -5.05 3.25
N ASN A 123 4.57 -4.92 2.39
CA ASN A 123 4.39 -3.72 1.59
C ASN A 123 3.10 -2.97 1.92
N ASP A 124 1.93 -3.57 1.73
CA ASP A 124 0.65 -2.91 1.96
C ASP A 124 -0.35 -3.85 2.64
N LEU A 125 -1.40 -3.30 3.29
CA LEU A 125 -2.33 -4.09 4.09
C LEU A 125 -3.75 -3.53 4.10
N VAL A 126 -4.73 -4.43 4.27
CA VAL A 126 -6.14 -4.09 4.44
C VAL A 126 -6.79 -5.00 5.48
N PHE A 127 -7.65 -4.44 6.34
CA PHE A 127 -8.42 -5.20 7.31
C PHE A 127 -9.72 -5.74 6.72
N ASP A 128 -10.07 -6.98 7.07
CA ASP A 128 -11.42 -7.50 6.84
C ASP A 128 -12.40 -7.03 7.95
N THR A 129 -13.69 -7.37 7.82
CA THR A 129 -14.72 -6.99 8.78
C THR A 129 -14.62 -7.74 10.11
N LEU A 130 -13.82 -8.81 10.18
CA LEU A 130 -13.61 -9.64 11.36
C LEU A 130 -12.40 -9.18 12.20
N GLY A 131 -11.64 -8.20 11.68
CA GLY A 131 -10.48 -7.65 12.36
C GLY A 131 -9.17 -8.39 12.08
N GLY A 132 -9.15 -9.29 11.10
CA GLY A 132 -7.93 -9.83 10.55
C GLY A 132 -7.39 -8.94 9.43
N MET A 133 -6.10 -9.00 9.17
CA MET A 133 -5.45 -8.21 8.13
C MET A 133 -4.85 -9.08 7.03
N TYR A 134 -5.23 -8.79 5.79
CA TYR A 134 -4.50 -9.26 4.62
C TYR A 134 -3.37 -8.28 4.32
N PHE A 135 -2.20 -8.80 3.98
CA PHE A 135 -1.08 -7.97 3.56
C PHE A 135 -0.25 -8.64 2.47
N THR A 136 0.43 -7.82 1.68
CA THR A 136 1.38 -8.25 0.68
C THR A 136 2.80 -8.24 1.25
N ASP A 137 3.60 -9.23 0.89
CA ASP A 137 5.05 -9.20 1.02
C ASP A 137 5.65 -9.11 -0.38
N PHE A 138 6.30 -8.00 -0.66
CA PHE A 138 6.84 -7.67 -1.99
C PHE A 138 8.00 -8.59 -2.42
N GLY A 139 8.66 -9.21 -1.45
CA GLY A 139 9.94 -9.88 -1.66
C GLY A 139 11.11 -8.90 -1.80
N LYS A 140 12.30 -9.30 -1.37
CA LYS A 140 13.49 -8.45 -1.40
C LYS A 140 14.31 -8.69 -2.67
N LYS A 141 14.74 -7.61 -3.32
CA LYS A 141 15.59 -7.65 -4.50
C LYS A 141 17.04 -7.46 -4.09
N TYR A 142 17.90 -8.33 -4.59
CA TYR A 142 19.36 -8.26 -4.48
C TYR A 142 19.98 -8.12 -5.87
N ASP A 143 21.30 -7.96 -5.96
CA ASP A 143 22.00 -7.73 -7.24
C ASP A 143 21.70 -8.80 -8.29
N ARG A 144 21.66 -10.07 -7.90
CA ARG A 144 21.49 -11.21 -8.81
C ARG A 144 20.29 -12.11 -8.50
N THR A 145 19.59 -11.85 -7.40
CA THR A 145 18.47 -12.68 -6.96
C THR A 145 17.32 -11.81 -6.49
N ARG A 146 16.14 -12.41 -6.44
CA ARG A 146 14.97 -11.82 -5.84
C ARG A 146 14.21 -12.88 -5.05
N ALA A 147 13.83 -12.56 -3.83
CA ALA A 147 12.84 -13.35 -3.12
C ALA A 147 11.48 -13.14 -3.78
N HIS A 148 10.74 -14.23 -4.01
CA HIS A 148 9.33 -14.11 -4.33
C HIS A 148 8.56 -13.48 -3.17
N GLY A 149 7.50 -12.79 -3.50
CA GLY A 149 6.55 -12.28 -2.53
C GLY A 149 5.35 -13.20 -2.36
N GLY A 150 4.42 -12.77 -1.53
CA GLY A 150 3.19 -13.51 -1.25
C GLY A 150 2.09 -12.65 -0.64
N ILE A 151 0.94 -13.24 -0.43
CA ILE A 151 -0.17 -12.67 0.32
C ILE A 151 -0.30 -13.46 1.62
N TYR A 152 -0.43 -12.73 2.71
CA TYR A 152 -0.56 -13.29 4.06
C TYR A 152 -1.83 -12.78 4.73
N TYR A 153 -2.28 -13.52 5.73
CA TYR A 153 -3.37 -13.11 6.61
C TYR A 153 -2.95 -13.28 8.07
N ALA A 154 -3.18 -12.26 8.90
CA ALA A 154 -2.73 -12.28 10.28
C ALA A 154 -3.76 -11.67 11.24
N SER A 155 -3.75 -12.15 12.50
CA SER A 155 -4.52 -11.57 13.59
C SER A 155 -3.79 -10.39 14.24
N ILE A 156 -4.53 -9.52 14.91
CA ILE A 156 -3.96 -8.34 15.58
C ILE A 156 -3.26 -8.64 16.91
N ASP A 157 -3.46 -9.85 17.45
CA ASP A 157 -2.92 -10.27 18.75
C ASP A 157 -1.52 -10.91 18.68
N GLY A 158 -0.93 -10.97 17.48
CA GLY A 158 0.41 -11.54 17.27
C GLY A 158 0.47 -13.07 17.29
N LYS A 159 -0.66 -13.79 17.31
CA LYS A 159 -0.70 -15.24 17.53
C LYS A 159 -0.90 -16.07 16.28
N SER A 160 -1.50 -15.50 15.25
CA SER A 160 -1.84 -16.25 14.03
C SER A 160 -1.44 -15.49 12.79
N ILE A 161 -0.65 -16.14 11.94
CA ILE A 161 -0.31 -15.68 10.61
C ILE A 161 -0.35 -16.88 9.65
N THR A 162 -0.90 -16.68 8.47
CA THR A 162 -1.07 -17.73 7.44
C THR A 162 -0.61 -17.20 6.09
N GLU A 163 0.15 -18.00 5.35
CA GLU A 163 0.45 -17.77 3.96
C GLU A 163 -0.79 -18.13 3.10
N VAL A 164 -1.37 -17.13 2.44
CA VAL A 164 -2.60 -17.28 1.65
C VAL A 164 -2.28 -17.68 0.21
N VAL A 165 -1.33 -16.97 -0.39
CA VAL A 165 -0.85 -17.20 -1.76
C VAL A 165 0.66 -16.99 -1.82
N TYR A 166 1.38 -17.98 -2.34
CA TYR A 166 2.81 -17.91 -2.62
C TYR A 166 3.15 -18.89 -3.77
N PRO A 167 4.07 -18.59 -4.67
CA PRO A 167 4.77 -17.32 -4.86
C PRO A 167 3.97 -16.33 -5.74
N ILE A 168 4.22 -15.04 -5.55
CA ILE A 168 3.75 -13.95 -6.43
C ILE A 168 4.96 -13.08 -6.79
N SER A 169 4.95 -12.48 -8.00
CA SER A 169 6.03 -11.61 -8.45
C SER A 169 5.81 -10.18 -7.98
N ALA A 170 6.49 -9.78 -6.89
CA ALA A 170 6.43 -8.42 -6.37
C ALA A 170 5.00 -7.90 -6.12
N PRO A 171 4.18 -8.60 -5.32
CA PRO A 171 2.88 -8.08 -4.95
C PRO A 171 3.06 -6.83 -4.10
N ASN A 172 2.38 -5.75 -4.48
CA ASN A 172 2.51 -4.42 -3.90
C ASN A 172 1.17 -4.01 -3.26
N GLY A 173 0.42 -3.10 -3.89
CA GLY A 173 -0.85 -2.66 -3.39
C GLY A 173 -1.85 -3.80 -3.17
N ILE A 174 -2.63 -3.69 -2.11
CA ILE A 174 -3.74 -4.57 -1.79
C ILE A 174 -4.99 -3.74 -1.50
N GLY A 175 -6.12 -4.15 -2.05
CA GLY A 175 -7.42 -3.56 -1.79
C GLY A 175 -8.48 -4.63 -1.59
N MET A 176 -9.57 -4.29 -0.90
CA MET A 176 -10.69 -5.19 -0.68
C MET A 176 -11.95 -4.66 -1.35
N SER A 177 -12.75 -5.53 -1.94
CA SER A 177 -14.05 -5.16 -2.52
C SER A 177 -15.01 -4.61 -1.45
N PRO A 178 -15.98 -3.76 -1.82
CA PRO A 178 -16.93 -3.19 -0.85
C PRO A 178 -17.71 -4.21 -0.03
N ASP A 179 -17.96 -5.39 -0.58
CA ASP A 179 -18.65 -6.49 0.10
C ASP A 179 -17.71 -7.41 0.93
N GLY A 180 -16.41 -7.10 0.94
CA GLY A 180 -15.39 -7.85 1.68
C GLY A 180 -15.09 -9.24 1.15
N LYS A 181 -15.51 -9.57 -0.09
CA LYS A 181 -15.39 -10.93 -0.63
C LYS A 181 -14.24 -11.14 -1.59
N VAL A 182 -13.59 -10.07 -2.04
CA VAL A 182 -12.49 -10.13 -3.00
C VAL A 182 -11.35 -9.27 -2.52
N ILE A 183 -10.12 -9.79 -2.57
CA ILE A 183 -8.91 -8.97 -2.48
C ILE A 183 -8.32 -8.76 -3.87
N TYR A 184 -7.91 -7.53 -4.15
CA TYR A 184 -7.21 -7.11 -5.36
C TYR A 184 -5.74 -6.88 -5.04
N ILE A 185 -4.85 -7.33 -5.92
CA ILE A 185 -3.40 -7.23 -5.75
C ILE A 185 -2.79 -6.61 -7.00
N ALA A 186 -1.96 -5.59 -6.81
CA ALA A 186 -1.11 -5.06 -7.87
C ALA A 186 0.23 -5.82 -7.90
N GLU A 187 0.60 -6.36 -9.04
CA GLU A 187 1.94 -6.89 -9.30
C GLU A 187 2.80 -5.83 -9.97
N THR A 188 3.84 -5.38 -9.28
CA THR A 188 4.69 -4.28 -9.80
C THR A 188 5.41 -4.65 -11.08
N GLU A 189 6.09 -5.80 -11.11
CA GLU A 189 7.00 -6.16 -12.20
C GLU A 189 6.28 -6.61 -13.47
N THR A 190 5.06 -7.10 -13.35
CA THR A 190 4.27 -7.60 -14.49
C THR A 190 3.24 -6.61 -14.98
N ALA A 191 3.04 -5.50 -14.24
CA ALA A 191 2.00 -4.50 -14.46
C ALA A 191 0.60 -5.12 -14.60
N ARG A 192 0.23 -6.01 -13.66
CA ARG A 192 -1.05 -6.72 -13.63
C ARG A 192 -1.77 -6.49 -12.32
N ILE A 193 -3.10 -6.47 -12.42
CA ILE A 193 -3.98 -6.48 -11.26
C ILE A 193 -4.68 -7.84 -11.21
N TRP A 194 -4.57 -8.50 -10.06
CA TRP A 194 -5.17 -9.80 -9.78
C TRP A 194 -6.27 -9.70 -8.74
N ALA A 195 -7.26 -10.60 -8.82
CA ALA A 195 -8.31 -10.75 -7.83
C ALA A 195 -8.31 -12.17 -7.27
N PHE A 196 -8.57 -12.26 -5.97
CA PHE A 196 -8.73 -13.54 -5.27
C PHE A 196 -10.03 -13.50 -4.47
N ASP A 197 -10.93 -14.44 -4.73
CA ASP A 197 -12.20 -14.56 -4.03
C ASP A 197 -11.96 -15.16 -2.64
N ILE A 198 -12.36 -14.45 -1.58
CA ILE A 198 -12.23 -14.89 -0.20
C ILE A 198 -13.31 -15.93 0.09
N VAL A 199 -12.91 -17.13 0.52
CA VAL A 199 -13.82 -18.22 0.90
C VAL A 199 -13.93 -18.39 2.42
N ALA A 200 -12.93 -17.92 3.16
CA ALA A 200 -12.89 -17.82 4.61
C ALA A 200 -11.74 -16.88 5.01
N PRO A 201 -11.67 -16.38 6.25
CA PRO A 201 -10.53 -15.61 6.73
C PRO A 201 -9.21 -16.32 6.46
N GLY A 202 -8.29 -15.65 5.76
CA GLY A 202 -7.01 -16.20 5.35
C GLY A 202 -7.06 -17.31 4.29
N LYS A 203 -8.22 -17.52 3.63
CA LYS A 203 -8.37 -18.51 2.56
C LYS A 203 -9.03 -17.92 1.32
N VAL A 204 -8.48 -18.20 0.17
CA VAL A 204 -9.00 -17.77 -1.13
C VAL A 204 -9.25 -18.94 -2.06
N ALA A 205 -10.23 -18.78 -2.95
CA ALA A 205 -10.42 -19.70 -4.08
C ALA A 205 -9.29 -19.48 -5.08
N LYS A 206 -8.72 -20.58 -5.60
CA LYS A 206 -7.66 -20.54 -6.61
C LYS A 206 -8.19 -20.95 -7.98
N GLN A 207 -7.88 -20.12 -8.99
CA GLN A 207 -8.13 -20.47 -10.39
C GLN A 207 -7.17 -21.57 -10.84
N PRO A 208 -7.61 -22.49 -11.73
CA PRO A 208 -6.73 -23.49 -12.31
C PRO A 208 -5.71 -22.88 -13.26
N THR A 209 -4.75 -23.71 -13.71
CA THR A 209 -3.88 -23.36 -14.84
C THR A 209 -4.73 -22.83 -16.03
N PRO A 210 -4.29 -21.72 -16.68
CA PRO A 210 -2.93 -21.15 -16.68
C PRO A 210 -2.69 -20.01 -15.67
N SER A 211 -3.54 -19.78 -14.67
CA SER A 211 -3.22 -18.79 -13.63
C SER A 211 -1.92 -19.16 -12.93
N PRO A 212 -0.93 -18.25 -12.82
CA PRO A 212 0.39 -18.62 -12.29
C PRO A 212 0.39 -18.88 -10.78
N HIS A 213 -0.59 -18.36 -10.05
CA HIS A 213 -0.68 -18.44 -8.59
C HIS A 213 -2.12 -18.59 -8.06
N GLY A 214 -3.07 -18.81 -8.99
CA GLY A 214 -4.48 -19.01 -8.66
C GLY A 214 -5.33 -17.74 -8.62
N GLY A 215 -4.78 -16.57 -8.93
CA GLY A 215 -5.56 -15.34 -9.06
C GLY A 215 -6.32 -15.26 -10.39
N ARG A 216 -7.44 -14.54 -10.41
CA ARG A 216 -8.13 -14.13 -11.62
C ARG A 216 -7.53 -12.82 -12.10
N LEU A 217 -7.08 -12.76 -13.35
CA LEU A 217 -6.58 -11.53 -13.96
C LEU A 217 -7.73 -10.52 -14.07
N VAL A 218 -7.55 -9.34 -13.49
CA VAL A 218 -8.49 -8.21 -13.59
C VAL A 218 -8.09 -7.30 -14.73
N TYR A 219 -6.83 -6.85 -14.72
CA TYR A 219 -6.33 -5.92 -15.72
C TYR A 219 -4.86 -6.14 -16.01
N GLU A 220 -4.46 -5.96 -17.25
CA GLU A 220 -3.08 -5.98 -17.71
C GLU A 220 -2.78 -4.69 -18.46
N PHE A 221 -1.73 -3.99 -18.06
CA PHE A 221 -1.29 -2.79 -18.76
C PHE A 221 -0.60 -3.18 -20.07
N THR A 222 -0.99 -2.55 -21.16
CA THR A 222 -0.52 -2.88 -22.52
C THR A 222 0.77 -2.15 -22.92
N HIS A 223 1.23 -1.25 -22.05
CA HIS A 223 2.48 -0.50 -22.21
C HIS A 223 3.39 -0.73 -21.00
N TYR A 224 4.66 -0.36 -21.10
CA TYR A 224 5.57 -0.49 -19.98
C TYR A 224 5.14 0.41 -18.83
N ASP A 225 4.76 -0.20 -17.75
CA ASP A 225 4.48 0.45 -16.48
C ASP A 225 4.89 -0.45 -15.32
N ARG A 226 4.83 0.10 -14.12
CA ARG A 226 5.06 -0.62 -12.87
C ARG A 226 4.00 -0.16 -11.89
N LEU A 227 3.26 -1.11 -11.34
CA LEU A 227 2.19 -0.80 -10.39
C LEU A 227 2.74 -0.69 -8.97
N ASP A 228 2.16 0.22 -8.20
CA ASP A 228 2.48 0.38 -6.79
C ASP A 228 1.22 0.15 -5.93
N SER A 229 1.06 0.86 -4.85
CA SER A 229 -0.07 0.70 -3.94
C SER A 229 -1.40 1.19 -4.55
N MET A 230 -2.52 0.84 -3.92
CA MET A 230 -3.85 1.14 -4.45
C MET A 230 -4.84 1.53 -3.37
N GLY A 231 -5.85 2.32 -3.76
CA GLY A 231 -7.08 2.53 -3.01
C GLY A 231 -8.29 1.99 -3.78
N ILE A 232 -9.40 1.79 -3.09
CA ILE A 232 -10.68 1.41 -3.71
C ILE A 232 -11.64 2.58 -3.55
N ASP A 233 -12.35 2.96 -4.62
CA ASP A 233 -13.40 3.97 -4.54
C ASP A 233 -14.75 3.38 -4.08
N GLY A 234 -15.73 4.23 -3.80
CA GLY A 234 -17.04 3.82 -3.28
C GLY A 234 -17.88 3.00 -4.25
N GLU A 235 -17.55 3.00 -5.55
CA GLU A 235 -18.16 2.12 -6.56
C GLU A 235 -17.40 0.79 -6.70
N GLY A 236 -16.32 0.60 -5.93
CA GLY A 236 -15.48 -0.58 -5.97
C GLY A 236 -14.41 -0.56 -7.06
N ASN A 237 -14.18 0.57 -7.75
CA ASN A 237 -13.10 0.66 -8.72
C ASN A 237 -11.74 0.68 -8.02
N ILE A 238 -10.77 0.09 -8.68
CA ILE A 238 -9.39 -0.02 -8.23
C ILE A 238 -8.63 1.22 -8.74
N CYS A 239 -8.11 2.03 -7.82
CA CYS A 239 -7.33 3.23 -8.09
C CYS A 239 -5.86 2.91 -7.78
N VAL A 240 -5.05 2.58 -8.79
CA VAL A 240 -3.67 2.12 -8.60
C VAL A 240 -2.65 3.18 -9.02
N GLY A 241 -1.62 3.36 -8.19
CA GLY A 241 -0.44 4.17 -8.50
C GLY A 241 0.41 3.52 -9.59
N THR A 242 0.88 4.32 -10.55
CA THR A 242 1.73 3.86 -11.65
C THR A 242 3.06 4.63 -11.65
N LEU A 243 4.17 3.89 -11.65
CA LEU A 243 5.50 4.43 -11.38
C LEU A 243 6.22 4.98 -12.63
N VAL A 244 5.71 4.73 -13.82
CA VAL A 244 6.34 5.17 -15.07
C VAL A 244 5.51 6.23 -15.75
N THR A 245 4.21 5.98 -15.91
CA THR A 245 3.30 6.97 -16.50
C THR A 245 2.93 8.10 -15.57
N GLY A 246 3.17 7.96 -14.25
CA GLY A 246 2.90 9.02 -13.26
C GLY A 246 1.41 9.33 -13.11
N THR A 247 0.58 8.28 -13.00
CA THR A 247 -0.88 8.44 -12.90
C THR A 247 -1.45 7.65 -11.72
N ILE A 248 -2.64 8.05 -11.28
CA ILE A 248 -3.56 7.11 -10.64
C ILE A 248 -4.45 6.55 -11.75
N THR A 249 -4.24 5.28 -12.08
CA THR A 249 -5.07 4.58 -13.07
C THR A 249 -6.26 3.92 -12.37
N VAL A 250 -7.45 4.14 -12.92
CA VAL A 250 -8.71 3.63 -12.38
C VAL A 250 -9.25 2.56 -13.31
N VAL A 251 -9.50 1.37 -12.75
CA VAL A 251 -10.10 0.24 -13.46
C VAL A 251 -11.25 -0.37 -12.65
N THR A 252 -12.25 -0.90 -13.35
CA THR A 252 -13.37 -1.57 -12.66
C THR A 252 -12.98 -2.98 -12.20
N PRO A 253 -13.71 -3.60 -11.25
CA PRO A 253 -13.55 -5.00 -10.88
C PRO A 253 -13.69 -6.00 -12.04
N ALA A 254 -14.39 -5.60 -13.09
CA ALA A 254 -14.56 -6.38 -14.33
C ALA A 254 -13.41 -6.20 -15.33
N GLY A 255 -12.36 -5.42 -14.98
CA GLY A 255 -11.20 -5.20 -15.83
C GLY A 255 -11.39 -4.17 -16.93
N LYS A 256 -12.35 -3.27 -16.79
CA LYS A 256 -12.53 -2.18 -17.74
C LYS A 256 -11.74 -0.95 -17.29
N PHE A 257 -10.91 -0.40 -18.18
CA PHE A 257 -10.27 0.90 -17.97
C PHE A 257 -11.33 2.00 -17.84
N VAL A 258 -11.23 2.81 -16.80
CA VAL A 258 -12.10 3.98 -16.56
C VAL A 258 -11.38 5.26 -16.98
N ARG A 259 -10.22 5.51 -16.39
CA ARG A 259 -9.39 6.70 -16.67
C ARG A 259 -8.00 6.56 -16.06
N ALA A 260 -7.09 7.43 -16.49
CA ALA A 260 -5.82 7.70 -15.81
C ALA A 260 -5.81 9.18 -15.40
N VAL A 261 -5.57 9.45 -14.12
CA VAL A 261 -5.46 10.80 -13.57
C VAL A 261 -3.99 11.16 -13.51
N PRO A 262 -3.50 12.09 -14.34
CA PRO A 262 -2.10 12.45 -14.37
C PRO A 262 -1.72 13.20 -13.09
N ILE A 263 -0.60 12.80 -12.48
CA ILE A 263 -0.02 13.43 -11.31
C ILE A 263 1.34 14.03 -11.74
N PRO A 264 1.69 15.24 -11.30
CA PRO A 264 2.92 15.90 -11.75
C PRO A 264 4.19 15.30 -11.08
N ASP A 265 4.31 13.99 -11.13
CA ASP A 265 5.45 13.19 -10.64
C ASP A 265 5.42 11.83 -11.32
N GLY A 266 6.54 11.38 -11.86
CA GLY A 266 6.65 10.08 -12.52
C GLY A 266 6.70 8.88 -11.56
N TYR A 267 6.60 9.09 -10.24
CA TYR A 267 6.66 8.02 -9.24
C TYR A 267 5.52 8.14 -8.23
N VAL A 268 4.31 7.87 -8.71
CA VAL A 268 3.07 7.92 -7.93
C VAL A 268 2.91 6.60 -7.20
N THR A 269 3.15 6.60 -5.88
CA THR A 269 3.31 5.37 -5.12
C THR A 269 2.00 4.90 -4.47
N ASN A 270 1.18 5.80 -3.92
CA ASN A 270 -0.01 5.35 -3.19
C ASN A 270 -1.12 6.40 -3.23
N ILE A 271 -2.35 5.96 -2.94
CA ILE A 271 -3.54 6.80 -2.79
C ILE A 271 -4.39 6.30 -1.62
N CYS A 272 -4.86 7.22 -0.78
CA CYS A 272 -5.96 6.95 0.14
C CYS A 272 -7.03 8.03 0.05
N PHE A 273 -8.19 7.75 0.62
CA PHE A 273 -9.32 8.68 0.63
C PHE A 273 -9.65 9.13 2.04
N GLY A 274 -10.02 10.40 2.19
CA GLY A 274 -10.41 10.98 3.46
C GLY A 274 -11.27 12.22 3.29
N GLY A 275 -11.36 13.02 4.36
CA GLY A 275 -12.40 14.04 4.50
C GLY A 275 -13.71 13.43 4.98
N ALA A 276 -14.63 14.26 5.47
CA ALA A 276 -15.91 13.80 6.01
C ALA A 276 -16.78 13.05 4.98
N ASP A 277 -16.61 13.36 3.71
CA ASP A 277 -17.34 12.80 2.58
C ASP A 277 -16.50 11.78 1.78
N LEU A 278 -15.26 11.49 2.21
CA LEU A 278 -14.29 10.64 1.52
C LEU A 278 -13.95 11.11 0.08
N MET A 279 -14.24 12.38 -0.25
CA MET A 279 -13.99 12.96 -1.58
C MET A 279 -12.59 13.56 -1.74
N THR A 280 -11.75 13.51 -0.71
CA THR A 280 -10.37 13.98 -0.79
C THR A 280 -9.43 12.80 -1.01
N ALA A 281 -8.76 12.77 -2.15
CA ALA A 281 -7.67 11.84 -2.41
C ALA A 281 -6.36 12.43 -1.85
N TYR A 282 -5.64 11.65 -1.06
CA TYR A 282 -4.28 11.92 -0.60
C TYR A 282 -3.33 10.99 -1.34
N ILE A 283 -2.33 11.54 -2.02
CA ILE A 283 -1.48 10.81 -2.94
C ILE A 283 -0.02 11.06 -2.58
N THR A 284 0.76 10.00 -2.43
CA THR A 284 2.20 10.07 -2.23
C THR A 284 2.93 10.07 -3.57
N VAL A 285 3.88 11.00 -3.71
CA VAL A 285 4.67 11.19 -4.93
C VAL A 285 6.15 11.18 -4.57
N SER A 286 6.81 10.07 -4.88
CA SER A 286 8.08 9.70 -4.23
C SER A 286 9.32 10.21 -4.96
N SER A 287 9.26 10.57 -6.26
CA SER A 287 10.42 11.15 -6.94
C SER A 287 10.71 12.58 -6.47
N THR A 288 9.69 13.33 -6.09
CA THR A 288 9.80 14.69 -5.55
C THR A 288 9.57 14.78 -4.04
N GLY A 289 9.32 13.65 -3.39
CA GLY A 289 9.19 13.56 -1.92
C GLY A 289 8.04 14.39 -1.35
N LYS A 290 6.81 14.19 -1.84
CA LYS A 290 5.66 15.01 -1.43
C LYS A 290 4.45 14.16 -1.06
N LEU A 291 3.60 14.72 -0.20
CA LEU A 291 2.20 14.37 -0.09
C LEU A 291 1.38 15.46 -0.78
N VAL A 292 0.53 15.06 -1.70
CA VAL A 292 -0.42 15.96 -2.36
C VAL A 292 -1.86 15.52 -2.09
N SER A 293 -2.80 16.45 -2.19
CA SER A 293 -4.22 16.14 -2.16
C SER A 293 -4.95 16.77 -3.33
N MET A 294 -6.05 16.14 -3.72
CA MET A 294 -6.97 16.67 -4.72
C MET A 294 -8.41 16.26 -4.40
N LYS A 295 -9.35 16.99 -4.94
CA LYS A 295 -10.74 16.55 -4.93
C LYS A 295 -10.91 15.38 -5.90
N TRP A 296 -11.41 14.26 -5.40
CA TRP A 296 -11.79 13.12 -6.22
C TRP A 296 -13.23 13.26 -6.70
N ASP A 297 -13.58 12.66 -7.82
CA ASP A 297 -14.91 12.81 -8.44
C ASP A 297 -16.00 11.95 -7.80
N ARG A 298 -15.61 11.04 -6.91
CA ARG A 298 -16.51 10.16 -6.16
C ARG A 298 -15.91 9.82 -4.78
N PRO A 299 -16.73 9.41 -3.80
CA PRO A 299 -16.19 9.00 -2.51
C PRO A 299 -15.23 7.83 -2.64
N GLY A 300 -14.20 7.78 -1.81
CA GLY A 300 -13.44 6.56 -1.58
C GLY A 300 -14.29 5.51 -0.84
N LEU A 301 -13.87 4.25 -0.90
CA LEU A 301 -14.46 3.22 -0.07
C LEU A 301 -14.12 3.48 1.40
N LYS A 302 -15.16 3.49 2.25
CA LYS A 302 -14.94 3.51 3.71
C LYS A 302 -14.29 2.19 4.11
N LEU A 303 -13.03 2.28 4.54
CA LEU A 303 -12.29 1.11 5.00
C LEU A 303 -12.81 0.64 6.36
N ASN A 304 -12.69 -0.66 6.63
CA ASN A 304 -12.98 -1.23 7.93
C ASN A 304 -12.12 -0.53 9.00
N PHE A 305 -12.73 -0.14 10.10
CA PHE A 305 -12.08 0.53 11.25
C PHE A 305 -11.47 1.91 10.98
N SER A 306 -11.70 2.52 9.81
CA SER A 306 -11.15 3.84 9.48
C SER A 306 -11.81 4.99 10.25
N ALA A 307 -12.99 4.80 10.79
CA ALA A 307 -13.74 5.80 11.56
C ALA A 307 -14.62 5.15 12.62
#